data_131445590f1f636fc140564ac7fd4b45
#
_entry.id   131445590f1f636fc140564ac7fd4b45
#
_cell.length_a   1.000
_cell.length_b   1.000
_cell.length_c   1.000
_cell.angle_alpha   90.00
_cell.angle_beta   90.00
_cell.angle_gamma   90.00
#
_symmetry.space_group_name_H-M   'P 1'
#
loop_
_entity.id
_entity.type
_entity.pdbx_description
1 polymer ?
#
loop_
_entity_poly.entity_id
_entity_poly.type
_entity_poly.pdbx_seq_one_letter_code
_entity_poly.pdbx_strand_id
1 'polypeptide(L)'
;MAKKTFGAGITSKGVLNNDGGNKLKEVQAKAEYNFQFIDKSKIKSNPKNEMYTQEGIEALMESIKINGLRHNLSVIYDTDNDVYRLVSGERRFRAICMMSDKEYKELFPSGIPCKVEKSNISDIDEEIMLISANHDVRETSMEVKRWEISRLKELYEAKKLKGEIKNINAEIAKQLNISERQARKYTTAEKLIPELSELLNANGIDLNQADKFGKLDEGAQKSILELINKNGTVENAEYQSIKALSEEREKEAKRYKSELEEANNQIKSQKNTVKLLEKRIAELENNAPAEKSREALEDEIKFITEAKNRAEREKAKLENNIEKIKQAQKEKEKRQTAISDSELKRINSIAKTEQALNLLENNFDILKNNKSVIKNDLDLKVRVQILKDRLNDLLENL
;
A
#
# COMPACT_ATOMS: atom_id res chain seq x y z
N MET A 1 -46.55 -44.10 -26.36
CA MET A 1 -46.63 -42.66 -26.15
C MET A 1 -47.05 -42.39 -24.71
N ALA A 2 -46.13 -42.04 -23.84
CA ALA A 2 -46.43 -41.78 -22.41
C ALA A 2 -46.06 -40.33 -22.13
N LYS A 3 -47.07 -39.50 -21.83
CA LYS A 3 -46.94 -38.13 -21.34
C LYS A 3 -46.37 -38.15 -19.93
N LYS A 4 -45.21 -37.59 -19.71
CA LYS A 4 -44.72 -37.30 -18.37
C LYS A 4 -45.34 -36.00 -17.85
N THR A 5 -46.24 -36.12 -16.90
CA THR A 5 -46.75 -35.01 -16.09
C THR A 5 -45.70 -34.60 -15.08
N PHE A 6 -45.27 -33.35 -15.14
CA PHE A 6 -44.54 -32.69 -14.07
C PHE A 6 -45.55 -32.24 -13.01
N GLY A 7 -45.47 -32.83 -11.82
CA GLY A 7 -46.29 -32.48 -10.69
C GLY A 7 -45.80 -33.20 -9.46
N ALA A 8 -44.68 -32.76 -8.91
CA ALA A 8 -44.27 -33.17 -7.57
C ALA A 8 -44.51 -32.01 -6.61
N GLY A 9 -45.51 -32.13 -5.79
CA GLY A 9 -45.86 -31.19 -4.74
C GLY A 9 -44.71 -31.01 -3.76
N ILE A 10 -44.35 -29.78 -3.53
CA ILE A 10 -43.52 -29.38 -2.40
C ILE A 10 -44.43 -29.41 -1.19
N THR A 11 -44.39 -30.50 -0.41
CA THR A 11 -45.03 -30.56 0.89
C THR A 11 -44.24 -29.63 1.85
N SER A 12 -44.90 -28.53 2.20
CA SER A 12 -44.50 -27.60 3.22
C SER A 12 -44.56 -28.22 4.62
N LYS A 13 -43.58 -29.02 4.98
CA LYS A 13 -43.25 -29.41 6.36
C LYS A 13 -41.72 -29.50 6.53
N GLY A 14 -41.03 -28.40 6.28
CA GLY A 14 -39.70 -28.13 6.79
C GLY A 14 -39.89 -27.21 7.99
N VAL A 15 -39.43 -27.67 9.15
CA VAL A 15 -39.34 -26.92 10.38
C VAL A 15 -38.68 -25.60 10.11
N LEU A 16 -39.43 -24.51 10.07
CA LEU A 16 -38.88 -23.15 10.15
C LEU A 16 -38.29 -23.00 11.55
N ASN A 17 -37.00 -23.24 11.65
CA ASN A 17 -36.27 -22.81 12.84
C ASN A 17 -36.53 -21.31 13.02
N ASN A 18 -36.98 -20.92 14.20
CA ASN A 18 -37.32 -19.54 14.60
C ASN A 18 -36.21 -18.54 14.40
N ASP A 19 -34.99 -19.00 14.05
CA ASP A 19 -33.79 -18.24 13.78
C ASP A 19 -33.82 -17.53 12.40
N GLY A 20 -34.51 -18.10 11.39
CA GLY A 20 -34.70 -17.48 10.08
C GLY A 20 -35.68 -16.29 10.12
N GLY A 21 -36.71 -16.35 10.97
CA GLY A 21 -37.64 -15.24 11.14
C GLY A 21 -37.05 -14.04 11.86
N ASN A 22 -36.11 -14.26 12.78
CA ASN A 22 -35.38 -13.16 13.42
C ASN A 22 -34.34 -12.53 12.51
N LYS A 23 -33.62 -13.32 11.69
CA LYS A 23 -32.72 -12.79 10.67
C LYS A 23 -33.44 -11.99 9.60
N LEU A 24 -34.63 -12.45 9.16
CA LEU A 24 -35.46 -11.68 8.21
C LEU A 24 -35.99 -10.38 8.85
N LYS A 25 -36.40 -10.39 10.10
CA LYS A 25 -36.77 -9.17 10.82
C LYS A 25 -35.59 -8.23 11.08
N GLU A 26 -34.41 -8.77 11.37
CA GLU A 26 -33.17 -7.96 11.46
C GLU A 26 -32.77 -7.37 10.12
N VAL A 27 -32.89 -8.10 9.02
CA VAL A 27 -32.63 -7.58 7.65
C VAL A 27 -33.70 -6.57 7.27
N GLN A 28 -34.98 -6.78 7.61
CA GLN A 28 -36.05 -5.82 7.39
C GLN A 28 -35.90 -4.57 8.27
N ALA A 29 -35.54 -4.73 9.55
CA ALA A 29 -35.23 -3.58 10.43
C ALA A 29 -33.98 -2.81 10.02
N LYS A 30 -32.99 -3.47 9.41
CA LYS A 30 -31.82 -2.81 8.77
C LYS A 30 -32.18 -2.16 7.43
N ALA A 31 -33.29 -2.56 6.80
CA ALA A 31 -33.79 -2.07 5.52
C ALA A 31 -34.90 -1.01 5.63
N GLU A 32 -35.12 -0.43 6.81
CA GLU A 32 -35.98 0.74 6.93
C GLU A 32 -35.29 1.94 6.27
N TYR A 33 -35.36 1.96 4.94
CA TYR A 33 -35.02 3.11 4.13
C TYR A 33 -36.08 4.19 4.32
N ASN A 34 -35.70 5.30 4.94
CA ASN A 34 -36.57 6.44 5.01
C ASN A 34 -36.54 7.17 3.65
N PHE A 35 -37.54 6.94 2.80
CA PHE A 35 -37.71 7.66 1.54
C PHE A 35 -38.49 8.92 1.77
N GLN A 36 -37.93 10.04 1.31
CA GLN A 36 -38.56 11.35 1.39
C GLN A 36 -38.46 12.07 0.04
N PHE A 37 -39.46 12.92 -0.24
CA PHE A 37 -39.41 13.86 -1.33
C PHE A 37 -38.86 15.19 -0.78
N ILE A 38 -37.72 15.64 -1.30
CA ILE A 38 -36.98 16.78 -0.77
C ILE A 38 -36.83 17.81 -1.89
N ASP A 39 -37.17 19.07 -1.57
CA ASP A 39 -36.98 20.17 -2.52
C ASP A 39 -35.49 20.37 -2.87
N LYS A 40 -35.20 20.71 -4.14
CA LYS A 40 -33.82 20.92 -4.61
C LYS A 40 -33.04 21.95 -3.79
N SER A 41 -33.74 22.97 -3.22
CA SER A 41 -33.09 24.02 -2.42
C SER A 41 -32.54 23.52 -1.08
N LYS A 42 -33.13 22.46 -0.54
CA LYS A 42 -32.68 21.83 0.71
C LYS A 42 -31.58 20.79 0.54
N ILE A 43 -31.22 20.44 -0.70
CA ILE A 43 -30.15 19.49 -0.98
C ILE A 43 -28.86 20.24 -1.29
N LYS A 44 -27.75 19.83 -0.68
CA LYS A 44 -26.41 20.36 -0.92
C LYS A 44 -25.49 19.30 -1.48
N SER A 45 -24.72 19.68 -2.50
CA SER A 45 -23.63 18.86 -3.04
C SER A 45 -22.58 18.59 -1.96
N ASN A 46 -21.97 17.39 -2.03
CA ASN A 46 -20.87 17.07 -1.15
C ASN A 46 -19.55 17.49 -1.82
N PRO A 47 -18.74 18.36 -1.19
CA PRO A 47 -17.45 18.83 -1.74
C PRO A 47 -16.49 17.68 -2.08
N LYS A 48 -16.58 16.56 -1.37
CA LYS A 48 -15.75 15.36 -1.59
C LYS A 48 -16.03 14.64 -2.93
N ASN A 49 -17.04 15.08 -3.69
CA ASN A 49 -17.35 14.57 -5.03
C ASN A 49 -16.53 15.21 -6.17
N GLU A 50 -15.65 16.18 -5.88
CA GLU A 50 -14.87 16.91 -6.90
C GLU A 50 -13.92 16.00 -7.69
N MET A 51 -13.44 14.91 -7.10
CA MET A 51 -12.56 13.94 -7.76
C MET A 51 -13.23 13.14 -8.89
N TYR A 52 -14.56 13.18 -8.99
CA TYR A 52 -15.29 12.44 -10.00
C TYR A 52 -15.73 13.36 -11.15
N THR A 53 -15.47 12.91 -12.40
CA THR A 53 -15.81 13.67 -13.61
C THR A 53 -17.28 14.01 -13.69
N GLN A 54 -17.58 15.24 -14.11
CA GLN A 54 -18.93 15.78 -14.24
C GLN A 54 -19.38 15.91 -15.72
N GLU A 55 -18.74 15.14 -16.62
CA GLU A 55 -19.05 15.18 -18.06
C GLU A 55 -20.44 14.63 -18.38
N GLY A 56 -21.05 15.16 -19.42
CA GLY A 56 -22.33 14.70 -19.95
C GLY A 56 -23.54 14.97 -19.06
N ILE A 57 -23.51 16.03 -18.22
CA ILE A 57 -24.63 16.40 -17.34
C ILE A 57 -25.84 16.87 -18.15
N GLU A 58 -25.63 17.59 -19.27
CA GLU A 58 -26.70 18.03 -20.17
C GLU A 58 -27.45 16.83 -20.77
N ALA A 59 -26.72 15.85 -21.27
CA ALA A 59 -27.34 14.62 -21.83
C ALA A 59 -28.11 13.86 -20.75
N LEU A 60 -27.61 13.83 -19.52
CA LEU A 60 -28.31 13.23 -18.38
C LEU A 60 -29.56 14.03 -18.00
N MET A 61 -29.51 15.35 -18.07
CA MET A 61 -30.68 16.21 -17.84
C MET A 61 -31.80 15.90 -18.87
N GLU A 62 -31.48 15.85 -20.16
CA GLU A 62 -32.44 15.49 -21.19
C GLU A 62 -33.00 14.08 -20.98
N SER A 63 -32.16 13.12 -20.63
CA SER A 63 -32.59 11.76 -20.28
C SER A 63 -33.56 11.73 -19.10
N ILE A 64 -33.32 12.56 -18.06
CA ILE A 64 -34.21 12.64 -16.90
C ILE A 64 -35.56 13.28 -17.30
N LYS A 65 -35.55 14.30 -18.17
CA LYS A 65 -36.77 14.90 -18.69
C LYS A 65 -37.67 13.90 -19.45
N ILE A 66 -37.05 13.05 -20.24
CA ILE A 66 -37.79 12.07 -21.08
C ILE A 66 -38.23 10.85 -20.25
N ASN A 67 -37.33 10.29 -19.42
CA ASN A 67 -37.51 8.98 -18.82
C ASN A 67 -37.83 9.05 -17.30
N GLY A 68 -37.82 10.25 -16.70
CA GLY A 68 -37.89 10.43 -15.27
C GLY A 68 -36.59 10.05 -14.56
N LEU A 69 -36.58 10.20 -13.23
CA LEU A 69 -35.46 9.83 -12.38
C LEU A 69 -35.52 8.32 -12.06
N ARG A 70 -34.67 7.52 -12.70
CA ARG A 70 -34.66 6.05 -12.54
C ARG A 70 -34.15 5.56 -11.20
N HIS A 71 -33.23 6.31 -10.58
CA HIS A 71 -32.62 5.97 -9.29
C HIS A 71 -32.67 7.16 -8.36
N ASN A 72 -33.15 6.97 -7.16
CA ASN A 72 -33.24 8.01 -6.15
C ASN A 72 -31.87 8.57 -5.77
N LEU A 73 -31.84 9.78 -5.24
CA LEU A 73 -30.66 10.32 -4.59
C LEU A 73 -30.50 9.69 -3.20
N SER A 74 -29.26 9.62 -2.69
CA SER A 74 -28.97 9.24 -1.31
C SER A 74 -28.43 10.43 -0.57
N VAL A 75 -29.04 10.77 0.56
CA VAL A 75 -28.72 11.98 1.32
C VAL A 75 -28.64 11.70 2.82
N ILE A 76 -27.86 12.50 3.54
CA ILE A 76 -27.83 12.53 5.02
C ILE A 76 -28.38 13.87 5.48
N TYR A 77 -29.27 13.87 6.48
CA TYR A 77 -29.79 15.08 7.07
C TYR A 77 -28.74 15.71 8.02
N ASP A 78 -28.36 16.95 7.73
CA ASP A 78 -27.50 17.77 8.55
C ASP A 78 -28.37 18.61 9.48
N THR A 79 -28.41 18.22 10.76
CA THR A 79 -29.22 18.88 11.77
C THR A 79 -28.78 20.28 12.10
N ASP A 80 -27.48 20.59 11.92
CA ASP A 80 -26.91 21.89 12.31
C ASP A 80 -27.26 22.95 11.29
N ASN A 81 -27.40 22.59 10.02
CA ASN A 81 -27.66 23.51 8.92
C ASN A 81 -29.08 23.39 8.34
N ASP A 82 -29.92 22.47 8.81
CA ASP A 82 -31.26 22.16 8.28
C ASP A 82 -31.26 21.89 6.76
N VAL A 83 -30.25 21.13 6.30
CA VAL A 83 -30.09 20.76 4.89
C VAL A 83 -29.78 19.27 4.76
N TYR A 84 -29.93 18.74 3.56
CA TYR A 84 -29.57 17.37 3.23
C TYR A 84 -28.27 17.36 2.42
N ARG A 85 -27.20 16.74 2.95
CA ARG A 85 -25.95 16.54 2.22
C ARG A 85 -26.06 15.31 1.33
N LEU A 86 -25.61 15.46 0.08
CA LEU A 86 -25.67 14.40 -0.91
C LEU A 86 -24.57 13.36 -0.67
N VAL A 87 -24.94 12.09 -0.55
CA VAL A 87 -24.04 10.94 -0.45
C VAL A 87 -23.85 10.29 -1.83
N SER A 88 -24.95 10.11 -2.58
CA SER A 88 -24.91 9.53 -3.92
C SER A 88 -25.89 10.21 -4.86
N GLY A 89 -25.51 10.30 -6.14
CA GLY A 89 -26.35 10.88 -7.19
C GLY A 89 -25.97 12.31 -7.58
N GLU A 90 -24.74 12.77 -7.32
CA GLU A 90 -24.24 14.12 -7.61
C GLU A 90 -24.56 14.56 -9.06
N ARG A 91 -24.26 13.75 -10.07
CA ARG A 91 -24.56 14.06 -11.47
C ARG A 91 -26.05 14.24 -11.73
N ARG A 92 -26.90 13.38 -11.13
CA ARG A 92 -28.36 13.47 -11.23
C ARG A 92 -28.87 14.75 -10.56
N PHE A 93 -28.34 15.06 -9.39
CA PHE A 93 -28.71 16.29 -8.69
C PHE A 93 -28.31 17.53 -9.50
N ARG A 94 -27.10 17.58 -10.04
CA ARG A 94 -26.65 18.70 -10.90
C ARG A 94 -27.50 18.81 -12.18
N ALA A 95 -27.82 17.69 -12.81
CA ALA A 95 -28.70 17.67 -13.97
C ALA A 95 -30.11 18.24 -13.63
N ILE A 96 -30.66 17.91 -12.47
CA ILE A 96 -31.93 18.45 -11.99
C ILE A 96 -31.80 19.96 -11.68
N CYS A 97 -30.70 20.40 -11.13
CA CYS A 97 -30.45 21.83 -10.85
C CYS A 97 -30.32 22.67 -12.12
N MET A 98 -29.91 22.09 -13.26
CA MET A 98 -29.86 22.77 -14.57
C MET A 98 -31.22 22.96 -15.23
N MET A 99 -32.25 22.23 -14.78
CA MET A 99 -33.62 22.39 -15.30
C MET A 99 -34.18 23.76 -14.93
N SER A 100 -34.98 24.33 -15.82
CA SER A 100 -35.78 25.52 -15.50
C SER A 100 -36.76 25.20 -14.36
N ASP A 101 -37.17 26.22 -13.63
CA ASP A 101 -38.12 26.03 -12.50
C ASP A 101 -39.45 25.43 -12.93
N LYS A 102 -39.90 25.71 -14.19
CA LYS A 102 -41.08 25.12 -14.75
C LYS A 102 -40.92 23.62 -14.95
N GLU A 103 -39.87 23.19 -15.64
CA GLU A 103 -39.53 21.77 -15.87
C GLU A 103 -39.35 21.01 -14.56
N TYR A 104 -38.65 21.61 -13.59
CA TYR A 104 -38.46 21.03 -12.28
C TYR A 104 -39.80 20.78 -11.56
N LYS A 105 -40.70 21.76 -11.52
CA LYS A 105 -41.99 21.61 -10.87
C LYS A 105 -42.91 20.63 -11.55
N GLU A 106 -42.83 20.51 -12.88
CA GLU A 106 -43.58 19.51 -13.64
C GLU A 106 -43.12 18.07 -13.36
N LEU A 107 -41.80 17.85 -13.26
CA LEU A 107 -41.22 16.53 -13.05
C LEU A 107 -41.18 16.11 -11.58
N PHE A 108 -41.01 17.07 -10.70
CA PHE A 108 -40.84 16.85 -9.26
C PHE A 108 -41.79 17.69 -8.41
N PRO A 109 -43.12 17.55 -8.60
CA PRO A 109 -44.10 18.39 -7.92
C PRO A 109 -44.08 18.26 -6.38
N SER A 110 -43.65 17.10 -5.88
CA SER A 110 -43.50 16.83 -4.44
C SER A 110 -42.06 16.95 -3.95
N GLY A 111 -41.10 17.30 -4.82
CA GLY A 111 -39.69 17.25 -4.55
C GLY A 111 -38.97 16.04 -5.15
N ILE A 112 -37.66 16.00 -5.04
CA ILE A 112 -36.81 14.94 -5.55
C ILE A 112 -36.91 13.72 -4.65
N PRO A 113 -37.16 12.48 -5.17
CA PRO A 113 -37.16 11.27 -4.35
C PRO A 113 -35.76 10.95 -3.84
N CYS A 114 -35.62 10.95 -2.54
CA CYS A 114 -34.34 10.73 -1.86
C CYS A 114 -34.47 9.59 -0.84
N LYS A 115 -33.43 8.76 -0.78
CA LYS A 115 -33.17 7.86 0.32
C LYS A 115 -32.45 8.64 1.40
N VAL A 116 -33.04 8.78 2.58
CA VAL A 116 -32.40 9.43 3.71
C VAL A 116 -31.67 8.39 4.54
N GLU A 117 -30.35 8.48 4.56
CA GLU A 117 -29.49 7.62 5.40
C GLU A 117 -29.56 8.07 6.86
N LYS A 118 -29.11 7.22 7.78
CA LYS A 118 -29.15 7.53 9.22
C LYS A 118 -28.31 8.76 9.53
N SER A 119 -28.83 9.70 10.30
CA SER A 119 -28.17 10.96 10.67
C SER A 119 -26.96 10.82 11.62
N ASN A 120 -26.81 9.68 12.29
CA ASN A 120 -25.74 9.43 13.27
C ASN A 120 -24.55 8.67 12.66
N ILE A 121 -24.23 8.93 11.41
CA ILE A 121 -23.07 8.33 10.73
C ILE A 121 -21.87 9.26 10.96
N SER A 122 -20.72 8.68 11.32
CA SER A 122 -19.49 9.47 11.45
C SER A 122 -19.05 10.03 10.09
N ASP A 123 -18.32 11.16 10.08
CA ASP A 123 -17.75 11.74 8.85
C ASP A 123 -16.89 10.74 8.07
N ILE A 124 -16.24 9.83 8.78
CA ILE A 124 -15.47 8.73 8.21
C ILE A 124 -16.37 7.75 7.46
N ASP A 125 -17.47 7.32 8.08
CA ASP A 125 -18.41 6.38 7.46
C ASP A 125 -19.16 7.02 6.29
N GLU A 126 -19.52 8.29 6.39
CA GLU A 126 -20.12 9.06 5.28
C GLU A 126 -19.19 9.06 4.06
N GLU A 127 -17.91 9.32 4.26
CA GLU A 127 -16.93 9.35 3.17
C GLU A 127 -16.69 7.96 2.57
N ILE A 128 -16.64 6.92 3.39
CA ILE A 128 -16.56 5.52 2.92
C ILE A 128 -17.78 5.18 2.05
N MET A 129 -18.98 5.55 2.47
CA MET A 129 -20.21 5.32 1.71
C MET A 129 -20.18 6.07 0.37
N LEU A 130 -19.70 7.32 0.35
CA LEU A 130 -19.58 8.13 -0.85
C LEU A 130 -18.62 7.49 -1.86
N ILE A 131 -17.45 7.05 -1.44
CA ILE A 131 -16.45 6.39 -2.29
C ILE A 131 -17.05 5.09 -2.86
N SER A 132 -17.68 4.25 -2.02
CA SER A 132 -18.30 3.00 -2.46
C SER A 132 -19.39 3.25 -3.50
N ALA A 133 -20.29 4.20 -3.24
CA ALA A 133 -21.39 4.51 -4.14
C ALA A 133 -20.94 5.04 -5.52
N ASN A 134 -19.77 5.66 -5.59
CA ASN A 134 -19.17 6.10 -6.86
C ASN A 134 -18.43 4.98 -7.58
N HIS A 135 -17.76 4.10 -6.84
CA HIS A 135 -17.05 2.93 -7.39
C HIS A 135 -17.99 1.97 -8.14
N ASP A 136 -19.15 1.67 -7.57
CA ASP A 136 -20.11 0.69 -8.11
C ASP A 136 -20.76 1.13 -9.45
N VAL A 137 -20.79 2.43 -9.72
CA VAL A 137 -21.60 2.99 -10.83
C VAL A 137 -20.77 3.38 -12.06
N ARG A 138 -19.44 3.40 -11.96
CA ARG A 138 -18.57 3.98 -13.01
C ARG A 138 -17.43 3.06 -13.42
N GLU A 139 -17.12 3.05 -14.72
CA GLU A 139 -15.77 2.73 -15.18
C GLU A 139 -14.85 3.88 -14.79
N THR A 140 -14.15 3.72 -13.69
CA THR A 140 -13.21 4.72 -13.18
C THR A 140 -11.82 4.53 -13.81
N SER A 141 -11.12 5.64 -14.07
CA SER A 141 -9.74 5.60 -14.53
C SER A 141 -8.84 4.92 -13.47
N MET A 142 -7.64 4.49 -13.88
CA MET A 142 -6.66 3.92 -12.94
C MET A 142 -6.31 4.91 -11.83
N GLU A 143 -6.20 6.18 -12.16
CA GLU A 143 -5.92 7.27 -11.22
C GLU A 143 -7.01 7.38 -10.15
N VAL A 144 -8.29 7.40 -10.55
CA VAL A 144 -9.42 7.48 -9.62
C VAL A 144 -9.48 6.24 -8.73
N LYS A 145 -9.29 5.03 -9.29
CA LYS A 145 -9.25 3.78 -8.49
C LYS A 145 -8.14 3.81 -7.43
N ARG A 146 -6.98 4.31 -7.78
CA ARG A 146 -5.85 4.46 -6.84
C ARG A 146 -6.19 5.45 -5.74
N TRP A 147 -6.75 6.61 -6.11
CA TRP A 147 -7.18 7.61 -5.14
C TRP A 147 -8.24 7.05 -4.17
N GLU A 148 -9.26 6.35 -4.69
CA GLU A 148 -10.30 5.71 -3.86
C GLU A 148 -9.70 4.76 -2.83
N ILE A 149 -8.77 3.90 -3.26
CA ILE A 149 -8.14 2.91 -2.37
C ILE A 149 -7.20 3.59 -1.36
N SER A 150 -6.42 4.58 -1.79
CA SER A 150 -5.57 5.38 -0.90
C SER A 150 -6.41 6.08 0.17
N ARG A 151 -7.50 6.71 -0.25
CA ARG A 151 -8.38 7.41 0.67
C ARG A 151 -9.10 6.47 1.64
N LEU A 152 -9.61 5.35 1.16
CA LEU A 152 -10.20 4.31 2.02
C LEU A 152 -9.18 3.77 3.03
N LYS A 153 -7.93 3.60 2.63
CA LYS A 153 -6.87 3.17 3.54
C LYS A 153 -6.69 4.15 4.70
N GLU A 154 -6.59 5.45 4.43
CA GLU A 154 -6.49 6.48 5.48
C GLU A 154 -7.69 6.45 6.43
N LEU A 155 -8.92 6.36 5.89
CA LEU A 155 -10.15 6.28 6.68
C LEU A 155 -10.19 5.03 7.55
N TYR A 156 -9.79 3.88 7.00
CA TYR A 156 -9.73 2.64 7.76
C TYR A 156 -8.54 2.60 8.74
N GLU A 157 -7.43 3.29 8.48
CA GLU A 157 -6.36 3.47 9.47
C GLU A 157 -6.88 4.21 10.71
N ALA A 158 -7.68 5.27 10.52
CA ALA A 158 -8.32 6.00 11.62
C ALA A 158 -9.29 5.09 12.40
N LYS A 159 -10.07 4.23 11.73
CA LYS A 159 -10.95 3.24 12.38
C LYS A 159 -10.17 2.16 13.12
N LYS A 160 -9.05 1.73 12.57
CA LYS A 160 -8.16 0.74 13.22
C LYS A 160 -7.56 1.28 14.52
N LEU A 161 -7.16 2.56 14.54
CA LEU A 161 -6.67 3.22 15.76
C LEU A 161 -7.73 3.27 16.87
N LYS A 162 -9.03 3.34 16.49
CA LYS A 162 -10.16 3.26 17.43
C LYS A 162 -10.51 1.82 17.83
N GLY A 163 -9.83 0.80 17.27
CA GLY A 163 -10.10 -0.61 17.53
C GLY A 163 -11.35 -1.17 16.83
N GLU A 164 -11.96 -0.43 15.90
CA GLU A 164 -13.19 -0.83 15.20
C GLU A 164 -12.95 -1.92 14.15
N ILE A 165 -11.75 -1.98 13.57
CA ILE A 165 -11.38 -2.95 12.52
C ILE A 165 -10.01 -3.58 12.79
N LYS A 166 -9.75 -4.75 12.20
CA LYS A 166 -8.48 -5.49 12.34
C LYS A 166 -7.63 -5.45 11.07
N ASN A 167 -8.23 -5.63 9.90
CA ASN A 167 -7.54 -5.76 8.61
C ASN A 167 -8.06 -4.74 7.61
N ILE A 168 -7.26 -3.71 7.34
CA ILE A 168 -7.58 -2.61 6.43
C ILE A 168 -7.83 -3.13 4.99
N ASN A 169 -6.96 -4.01 4.48
CA ASN A 169 -7.10 -4.51 3.11
C ASN A 169 -8.36 -5.37 2.93
N ALA A 170 -8.77 -6.11 3.96
CA ALA A 170 -10.01 -6.87 3.94
C ALA A 170 -11.24 -5.95 3.89
N GLU A 171 -11.23 -4.85 4.65
CA GLU A 171 -12.32 -3.87 4.61
C GLU A 171 -12.39 -3.14 3.26
N ILE A 172 -11.25 -2.71 2.71
CA ILE A 172 -11.19 -2.11 1.37
C ILE A 172 -11.73 -3.10 0.32
N ALA A 173 -11.26 -4.35 0.37
CA ALA A 173 -11.70 -5.39 -0.56
C ALA A 173 -13.20 -5.63 -0.52
N LYS A 174 -13.77 -5.69 0.69
CA LYS A 174 -15.21 -5.83 0.91
C LYS A 174 -15.98 -4.61 0.40
N GLN A 175 -15.48 -3.40 0.67
CA GLN A 175 -16.15 -2.15 0.32
C GLN A 175 -16.20 -1.91 -1.18
N LEU A 176 -15.12 -2.24 -1.90
CA LEU A 176 -15.01 -2.05 -3.35
C LEU A 176 -15.30 -3.32 -4.17
N ASN A 177 -15.78 -4.40 -3.52
CA ASN A 177 -16.06 -5.69 -4.17
C ASN A 177 -14.88 -6.21 -5.02
N ILE A 178 -13.65 -6.04 -4.53
CA ILE A 178 -12.43 -6.54 -5.13
C ILE A 178 -11.77 -7.60 -4.25
N SER A 179 -10.79 -8.35 -4.79
CA SER A 179 -10.03 -9.28 -3.96
C SER A 179 -9.07 -8.55 -3.02
N GLU A 180 -8.81 -9.12 -1.83
CA GLU A 180 -7.83 -8.59 -0.88
C GLU A 180 -6.42 -8.50 -1.49
N ARG A 181 -6.09 -9.43 -2.39
CA ARG A 181 -4.85 -9.40 -3.17
C ARG A 181 -4.79 -8.18 -4.09
N GLN A 182 -5.89 -7.82 -4.68
CA GLN A 182 -5.99 -6.65 -5.56
C GLN A 182 -5.87 -5.34 -4.75
N ALA A 183 -6.56 -5.25 -3.61
CA ALA A 183 -6.43 -4.12 -2.68
C ALA A 183 -4.97 -3.92 -2.25
N ARG A 184 -4.24 -5.00 -1.89
CA ARG A 184 -2.81 -4.94 -1.56
C ARG A 184 -1.93 -4.43 -2.70
N LYS A 185 -2.21 -4.80 -3.95
CA LYS A 185 -1.44 -4.29 -5.09
C LYS A 185 -1.56 -2.79 -5.26
N TYR A 186 -2.77 -2.26 -5.11
CA TYR A 186 -2.99 -0.81 -5.15
C TYR A 186 -2.25 -0.09 -4.00
N THR A 187 -2.34 -0.61 -2.77
CA THR A 187 -1.62 -0.02 -1.63
C THR A 187 -0.11 -0.11 -1.76
N THR A 188 0.41 -1.11 -2.47
CA THR A 188 1.84 -1.19 -2.80
C THR A 188 2.21 -0.19 -3.90
N ALA A 189 1.35 0.00 -4.90
CA ALA A 189 1.56 0.95 -5.98
C ALA A 189 1.62 2.42 -5.51
N GLU A 190 1.12 2.75 -4.32
CA GLU A 190 1.30 4.08 -3.70
C GLU A 190 2.76 4.41 -3.37
N LYS A 191 3.61 3.39 -3.25
CA LYS A 191 5.04 3.54 -2.96
C LYS A 191 5.90 3.77 -4.21
N LEU A 192 5.28 3.86 -5.38
CA LEU A 192 5.99 4.16 -6.62
C LEU A 192 6.49 5.61 -6.61
N ILE A 193 7.66 5.80 -7.22
CA ILE A 193 8.12 7.16 -7.55
C ILE A 193 7.13 7.83 -8.52
N PRO A 194 7.03 9.17 -8.53
CA PRO A 194 6.04 9.90 -9.33
C PRO A 194 5.99 9.47 -10.80
N GLU A 195 7.13 9.30 -11.44
CA GLU A 195 7.24 8.97 -12.86
C GLU A 195 6.68 7.56 -13.19
N LEU A 196 6.93 6.56 -12.32
CA LEU A 196 6.33 5.23 -12.46
C LEU A 196 4.84 5.24 -12.13
N SER A 197 4.42 6.13 -11.23
CA SER A 197 3.03 6.36 -10.90
C SER A 197 2.26 6.95 -12.10
N GLU A 198 2.85 7.89 -12.82
CA GLU A 198 2.30 8.45 -14.07
C GLU A 198 2.20 7.39 -15.16
N LEU A 199 3.23 6.54 -15.32
CA LEU A 199 3.18 5.42 -16.26
C LEU A 199 2.04 4.44 -15.93
N LEU A 200 1.77 4.17 -14.65
CA LEU A 200 0.64 3.34 -14.25
C LEU A 200 -0.69 4.00 -14.61
N ASN A 201 -0.85 5.29 -14.36
CA ASN A 201 -2.06 6.04 -14.70
C ASN A 201 -2.31 6.09 -16.21
N ALA A 202 -1.22 6.19 -17.00
CA ALA A 202 -1.26 6.18 -18.47
C ALA A 202 -1.36 4.77 -19.09
N ASN A 203 -1.50 3.70 -18.27
CA ASN A 203 -1.46 2.30 -18.68
C ASN A 203 -0.15 1.88 -19.39
N GLY A 204 0.94 2.60 -19.16
CA GLY A 204 2.29 2.22 -19.63
C GLY A 204 2.88 1.03 -18.86
N ILE A 205 2.45 0.82 -17.61
CA ILE A 205 2.71 -0.37 -16.82
C ILE A 205 1.41 -0.91 -16.24
N ASP A 206 1.35 -2.22 -15.98
CA ASP A 206 0.19 -2.84 -15.36
C ASP A 206 0.26 -2.84 -13.82
N LEU A 207 -0.85 -3.15 -13.15
CA LEU A 207 -0.94 -3.20 -11.69
C LEU A 207 -0.04 -4.29 -11.08
N ASN A 208 0.30 -5.36 -11.81
CA ASN A 208 1.22 -6.39 -11.32
C ASN A 208 2.67 -5.90 -11.34
N GLN A 209 3.03 -5.17 -12.38
CA GLN A 209 4.33 -4.49 -12.48
C GLN A 209 4.44 -3.43 -11.39
N ALA A 210 3.40 -2.60 -11.20
CA ALA A 210 3.33 -1.62 -10.14
C ALA A 210 3.50 -2.23 -8.73
N ASP A 211 2.85 -3.37 -8.44
CA ASP A 211 3.03 -4.12 -7.17
C ASP A 211 4.45 -4.64 -7.01
N LYS A 212 5.10 -5.09 -8.09
CA LYS A 212 6.51 -5.52 -8.04
C LYS A 212 7.45 -4.34 -7.78
N PHE A 213 7.28 -3.25 -8.53
CA PHE A 213 8.16 -2.10 -8.46
C PHE A 213 8.00 -1.31 -7.16
N GLY A 214 6.78 -1.17 -6.64
CA GLY A 214 6.51 -0.50 -5.36
C GLY A 214 7.06 -1.21 -4.11
N LYS A 215 7.62 -2.41 -4.25
CA LYS A 215 8.34 -3.14 -3.19
C LYS A 215 9.83 -2.83 -3.16
N LEU A 216 10.33 -2.15 -4.19
CA LEU A 216 11.74 -1.79 -4.34
C LEU A 216 12.02 -0.44 -3.68
N ASP A 217 13.28 -0.22 -3.32
CA ASP A 217 13.74 1.10 -2.89
C ASP A 217 13.70 2.13 -4.06
N GLU A 218 13.75 3.41 -3.74
CA GLU A 218 13.65 4.49 -4.72
C GLU A 218 14.75 4.41 -5.81
N GLY A 219 15.98 4.03 -5.44
CA GLY A 219 17.10 3.89 -6.38
C GLY A 219 16.85 2.75 -7.37
N ALA A 220 16.31 1.61 -6.90
CA ALA A 220 15.92 0.50 -7.75
C ALA A 220 14.75 0.85 -8.67
N GLN A 221 13.78 1.62 -8.17
CA GLN A 221 12.67 2.11 -9.00
C GLN A 221 13.14 3.06 -10.11
N LYS A 222 14.09 3.94 -9.84
CA LYS A 222 14.74 4.81 -10.87
C LYS A 222 15.42 3.99 -11.95
N SER A 223 16.10 2.91 -11.58
CA SER A 223 16.74 2.02 -12.56
C SER A 223 15.72 1.27 -13.41
N ILE A 224 14.59 0.86 -12.82
CA ILE A 224 13.45 0.30 -13.56
C ILE A 224 12.93 1.32 -14.59
N LEU A 225 12.76 2.58 -14.18
CA LEU A 225 12.30 3.65 -15.06
C LEU A 225 13.26 3.86 -16.24
N GLU A 226 14.57 3.88 -16.00
CA GLU A 226 15.59 3.99 -17.06
C GLU A 226 15.51 2.83 -18.06
N LEU A 227 15.29 1.60 -17.58
CA LEU A 227 15.11 0.44 -18.45
C LEU A 227 13.82 0.55 -19.27
N ILE A 228 12.70 0.97 -18.68
CA ILE A 228 11.45 1.21 -19.40
C ILE A 228 11.65 2.27 -20.48
N ASN A 229 12.30 3.39 -20.17
CA ASN A 229 12.56 4.46 -21.12
C ASN A 229 13.46 4.03 -22.28
N LYS A 230 14.41 3.10 -22.03
CA LYS A 230 15.36 2.61 -23.02
C LYS A 230 14.81 1.47 -23.87
N ASN A 231 14.11 0.52 -23.25
CA ASN A 231 13.74 -0.74 -23.88
C ASN A 231 12.21 -0.88 -24.06
N GLY A 232 11.41 0.05 -23.50
CA GLY A 232 9.94 -0.03 -23.46
C GLY A 232 9.39 -0.98 -22.42
N THR A 233 10.18 -1.95 -21.95
CA THR A 233 9.78 -2.95 -20.95
C THR A 233 10.97 -3.32 -20.05
N VAL A 234 10.68 -4.03 -18.95
CA VAL A 234 11.70 -4.60 -18.06
C VAL A 234 11.61 -6.12 -18.14
N GLU A 235 12.70 -6.76 -18.53
CA GLU A 235 12.78 -8.22 -18.55
C GLU A 235 12.81 -8.78 -17.11
N ASN A 236 12.33 -10.03 -16.95
CA ASN A 236 12.27 -10.62 -15.61
C ASN A 236 13.64 -10.79 -14.96
N ALA A 237 14.68 -11.11 -15.75
CA ALA A 237 16.06 -11.24 -15.27
C ALA A 237 16.61 -9.90 -14.77
N GLU A 238 16.37 -8.79 -15.49
CA GLU A 238 16.74 -7.44 -15.07
C GLU A 238 16.04 -7.06 -13.75
N TYR A 239 14.73 -7.32 -13.67
CA TYR A 239 13.97 -7.11 -12.44
C TYR A 239 14.54 -7.90 -11.25
N GLN A 240 14.86 -9.17 -11.40
CA GLN A 240 15.41 -10.02 -10.32
C GLN A 240 16.77 -9.51 -9.84
N SER A 241 17.64 -9.07 -10.75
CA SER A 241 18.96 -8.51 -10.41
C SER A 241 18.83 -7.19 -9.63
N ILE A 242 17.93 -6.31 -10.06
CA ILE A 242 17.64 -5.04 -9.36
C ILE A 242 17.02 -5.32 -7.99
N LYS A 243 16.12 -6.29 -7.91
CA LYS A 243 15.48 -6.69 -6.66
C LYS A 243 16.50 -7.24 -5.66
N ALA A 244 17.42 -8.11 -6.09
CA ALA A 244 18.48 -8.64 -5.23
C ALA A 244 19.34 -7.53 -4.65
N LEU A 245 19.71 -6.54 -5.45
CA LEU A 245 20.46 -5.37 -5.02
C LEU A 245 19.69 -4.50 -4.01
N SER A 246 18.40 -4.30 -4.24
CA SER A 246 17.51 -3.57 -3.31
C SER A 246 17.39 -4.30 -1.96
N GLU A 247 17.22 -5.63 -1.97
CA GLU A 247 17.15 -6.45 -0.75
C GLU A 247 18.47 -6.44 0.04
N GLU A 248 19.61 -6.43 -0.64
CA GLU A 248 20.94 -6.31 0.00
C GLU A 248 21.08 -4.96 0.70
N ARG A 249 20.70 -3.87 0.01
CA ARG A 249 20.70 -2.52 0.57
C ARG A 249 19.80 -2.41 1.80
N GLU A 250 18.61 -3.02 1.75
CA GLU A 250 17.68 -3.03 2.89
C GLU A 250 18.25 -3.79 4.09
N LYS A 251 18.93 -4.91 3.86
CA LYS A 251 19.62 -5.67 4.93
C LYS A 251 20.73 -4.85 5.57
N GLU A 252 21.56 -4.18 4.77
CA GLU A 252 22.60 -3.29 5.28
C GLU A 252 22.01 -2.13 6.07
N ALA A 253 20.96 -1.47 5.58
CA ALA A 253 20.30 -0.37 6.28
C ALA A 253 19.73 -0.82 7.63
N LYS A 254 19.10 -2.00 7.70
CA LYS A 254 18.64 -2.60 8.97
C LYS A 254 19.80 -2.87 9.94
N ARG A 255 20.92 -3.38 9.45
CA ARG A 255 22.11 -3.61 10.25
C ARG A 255 22.64 -2.32 10.86
N TYR A 256 22.83 -1.27 10.07
CA TYR A 256 23.27 0.03 10.58
C TYR A 256 22.29 0.63 11.59
N LYS A 257 20.98 0.48 11.37
CA LYS A 257 19.96 0.94 12.32
C LYS A 257 20.09 0.23 13.66
N SER A 258 20.28 -1.09 13.65
CA SER A 258 20.48 -1.89 14.87
C SER A 258 21.76 -1.49 15.61
N GLU A 259 22.88 -1.33 14.90
CA GLU A 259 24.16 -0.89 15.46
C GLU A 259 24.04 0.51 16.10
N LEU A 260 23.31 1.42 15.44
CA LEU A 260 23.06 2.76 15.97
C LEU A 260 22.20 2.75 17.23
N GLU A 261 21.15 1.91 17.27
CA GLU A 261 20.28 1.77 18.43
C GLU A 261 21.04 1.19 19.62
N GLU A 262 21.88 0.18 19.41
CA GLU A 262 22.73 -0.42 20.44
C GLU A 262 23.73 0.59 20.99
N ALA A 263 24.42 1.34 20.13
CA ALA A 263 25.36 2.38 20.55
C ALA A 263 24.67 3.51 21.34
N ASN A 264 23.46 3.92 20.92
CA ASN A 264 22.67 4.91 21.68
C ASN A 264 22.27 4.41 23.08
N ASN A 265 21.91 3.13 23.20
CA ASN A 265 21.58 2.52 24.49
C ASN A 265 22.81 2.45 25.40
N GLN A 266 23.99 2.14 24.86
CA GLN A 266 25.24 2.16 25.59
C GLN A 266 25.60 3.58 26.09
N ILE A 267 25.45 4.61 25.25
CA ILE A 267 25.65 6.01 25.67
C ILE A 267 24.71 6.40 26.80
N LYS A 268 23.42 6.00 26.70
CA LYS A 268 22.43 6.28 27.74
C LYS A 268 22.85 5.65 29.10
N SER A 269 23.35 4.41 29.06
CA SER A 269 23.89 3.72 30.23
C SER A 269 25.09 4.45 30.81
N GLN A 270 26.05 4.83 29.97
CA GLN A 270 27.25 5.57 30.42
C GLN A 270 26.93 6.95 31.02
N LYS A 271 25.97 7.68 30.41
CA LYS A 271 25.45 8.95 30.96
C LYS A 271 24.89 8.77 32.37
N ASN A 272 24.13 7.70 32.59
CA ASN A 272 23.54 7.42 33.90
C ASN A 272 24.65 7.08 34.94
N THR A 273 25.66 6.32 34.53
CA THR A 273 26.82 5.99 35.38
C THR A 273 27.60 7.24 35.77
N VAL A 274 27.93 8.11 34.82
CA VAL A 274 28.61 9.39 35.09
C VAL A 274 27.79 10.23 36.08
N LYS A 275 26.47 10.36 35.86
CA LYS A 275 25.60 11.13 36.77
C LYS A 275 25.55 10.56 38.18
N LEU A 276 25.58 9.23 38.33
CA LEU A 276 25.61 8.56 39.61
C LEU A 276 26.95 8.84 40.35
N LEU A 277 28.07 8.74 39.62
CA LEU A 277 29.40 9.03 40.17
C LEU A 277 29.58 10.50 40.60
N GLU A 278 29.05 11.43 39.80
CA GLU A 278 29.01 12.86 40.14
C GLU A 278 28.23 13.11 41.43
N LYS A 279 27.06 12.47 41.58
CA LYS A 279 26.26 12.57 42.80
C LYS A 279 27.03 12.03 44.01
N ARG A 280 27.74 10.91 43.85
CA ARG A 280 28.52 10.29 44.90
C ARG A 280 29.73 11.15 45.31
N ILE A 281 30.42 11.79 44.35
CA ILE A 281 31.49 12.75 44.62
C ILE A 281 30.95 13.92 45.45
N ALA A 282 29.85 14.51 45.07
CA ALA A 282 29.23 15.63 45.80
C ALA A 282 28.76 15.25 47.21
N GLU A 283 28.27 14.03 47.42
CA GLU A 283 27.92 13.51 48.76
C GLU A 283 29.16 13.35 49.65
N LEU A 284 30.28 12.88 49.10
CA LEU A 284 31.53 12.72 49.87
C LEU A 284 32.18 14.06 50.20
N GLU A 285 32.14 15.03 49.25
CA GLU A 285 32.65 16.39 49.47
C GLU A 285 31.85 17.15 50.56
N ASN A 286 30.53 16.94 50.64
CA ASN A 286 29.67 17.62 51.61
C ASN A 286 29.68 16.98 53.02
N ASN A 287 30.07 15.72 53.16
CA ASN A 287 30.06 14.97 54.41
C ASN A 287 31.46 14.78 55.02
N ALA A 288 32.36 15.75 54.91
CA ALA A 288 33.72 15.65 55.44
C ALA A 288 33.75 15.49 56.95
N PRO A 289 34.15 14.34 57.50
CA PRO A 289 34.35 14.13 58.98
C PRO A 289 35.75 14.49 59.45
N ALA A 290 35.95 14.51 60.80
CA ALA A 290 37.14 14.91 61.46
C ALA A 290 38.43 14.21 60.96
N GLU A 291 39.58 14.87 61.14
CA GLU A 291 40.95 14.70 60.60
C GLU A 291 41.46 13.27 60.27
N LYS A 292 41.06 12.23 61.00
CA LYS A 292 41.57 10.85 60.75
C LYS A 292 40.88 10.07 59.61
N SER A 293 39.75 10.57 59.14
CA SER A 293 39.03 9.97 58.03
C SER A 293 39.24 10.71 56.67
N ARG A 294 39.98 11.78 56.67
CA ARG A 294 40.18 12.67 55.54
C ARG A 294 41.02 12.04 54.43
N GLU A 295 42.08 11.34 54.79
CA GLU A 295 42.98 10.67 53.87
C GLU A 295 42.26 9.51 53.12
N ALA A 296 41.48 8.72 53.87
CA ALA A 296 40.65 7.65 53.26
C ALA A 296 39.54 8.17 52.34
N LEU A 297 38.99 9.33 52.70
CA LEU A 297 37.98 10.01 51.83
C LEU A 297 38.60 10.63 50.58
N GLU A 298 39.76 11.21 50.67
CA GLU A 298 40.52 11.74 49.53
C GLU A 298 40.89 10.63 48.54
N ASP A 299 41.29 9.45 49.06
CA ASP A 299 41.54 8.26 48.23
C ASP A 299 40.26 7.72 47.57
N GLU A 300 39.12 7.69 48.27
CA GLU A 300 37.81 7.27 47.70
C GLU A 300 37.36 8.26 46.64
N ILE A 301 37.44 9.56 46.87
CA ILE A 301 37.12 10.62 45.88
C ILE A 301 38.02 10.48 44.66
N LYS A 302 39.33 10.25 44.85
CA LYS A 302 40.27 10.04 43.75
C LYS A 302 39.89 8.82 42.90
N PHE A 303 39.58 7.69 43.55
CA PHE A 303 39.16 6.47 42.88
C PHE A 303 37.86 6.67 42.05
N ILE A 304 36.85 7.33 42.65
CA ILE A 304 35.56 7.61 41.98
C ILE A 304 35.77 8.61 40.84
N THR A 305 36.65 9.60 41.02
CA THR A 305 36.99 10.58 39.94
C THR A 305 37.68 9.90 38.77
N GLU A 306 38.59 8.94 39.05
CA GLU A 306 39.19 8.13 37.97
C GLU A 306 38.18 7.24 37.25
N ALA A 307 37.22 6.67 37.98
CA ALA A 307 36.13 5.89 37.39
C ALA A 307 35.20 6.75 36.51
N LYS A 308 34.87 7.97 36.99
CA LYS A 308 34.14 8.97 36.20
C LYS A 308 34.86 9.32 34.88
N ASN A 309 36.16 9.65 34.98
CA ASN A 309 36.99 10.00 33.82
C ASN A 309 37.09 8.84 32.82
N ARG A 310 37.12 7.57 33.26
CA ARG A 310 37.06 6.39 32.40
C ARG A 310 35.71 6.31 31.68
N ALA A 311 34.59 6.45 32.40
CA ALA A 311 33.24 6.43 31.84
C ALA A 311 33.03 7.55 30.82
N GLU A 312 33.56 8.76 31.07
CA GLU A 312 33.49 9.88 30.13
C GLU A 312 34.32 9.63 28.85
N ARG A 313 35.49 9.01 28.96
CA ARG A 313 36.30 8.61 27.80
C ARG A 313 35.62 7.53 26.96
N GLU A 314 34.98 6.56 27.59
CA GLU A 314 34.21 5.55 26.87
C GLU A 314 33.00 6.16 26.16
N LYS A 315 32.25 7.06 26.80
CA LYS A 315 31.16 7.82 26.21
C LYS A 315 31.63 8.59 24.98
N ALA A 316 32.74 9.32 25.09
CA ALA A 316 33.30 10.08 23.95
C ALA A 316 33.71 9.18 22.77
N LYS A 317 34.24 7.97 23.05
CA LYS A 317 34.52 6.98 21.98
C LYS A 317 33.25 6.51 21.28
N LEU A 318 32.18 6.25 22.04
CA LEU A 318 30.90 5.82 21.50
C LEU A 318 30.24 6.94 20.67
N GLU A 319 30.32 8.20 21.13
CA GLU A 319 29.82 9.35 20.38
C GLU A 319 30.54 9.51 19.03
N ASN A 320 31.88 9.35 19.02
CA ASN A 320 32.67 9.34 17.76
C ASN A 320 32.30 8.17 16.83
N ASN A 321 32.02 6.99 17.39
CA ASN A 321 31.58 5.86 16.58
C ASN A 321 30.22 6.11 15.95
N ILE A 322 29.27 6.68 16.69
CA ILE A 322 27.94 7.07 16.15
C ILE A 322 28.12 8.07 15.00
N GLU A 323 29.00 9.03 15.14
CA GLU A 323 29.26 10.02 14.09
C GLU A 323 29.82 9.37 12.82
N LYS A 324 30.76 8.42 12.97
CA LYS A 324 31.28 7.63 11.84
C LYS A 324 30.20 6.79 11.15
N ILE A 325 29.32 6.14 11.94
CA ILE A 325 28.19 5.35 11.41
C ILE A 325 27.24 6.27 10.61
N LYS A 326 26.86 7.42 11.17
CA LYS A 326 26.02 8.41 10.50
C LYS A 326 26.65 8.96 9.21
N GLN A 327 27.94 9.23 9.22
CA GLN A 327 28.67 9.68 8.02
C GLN A 327 28.70 8.59 6.95
N ALA A 328 28.98 7.34 7.33
CA ALA A 328 28.97 6.21 6.42
C ALA A 328 27.57 5.96 5.80
N GLN A 329 26.50 6.10 6.61
CA GLN A 329 25.13 6.04 6.11
C GLN A 329 24.87 7.17 5.10
N LYS A 330 25.21 8.41 5.42
CA LYS A 330 25.00 9.57 4.57
C LYS A 330 25.80 9.51 3.25
N GLU A 331 27.02 8.96 3.29
CA GLU A 331 27.79 8.72 2.07
C GLU A 331 27.19 7.61 1.20
N LYS A 332 26.70 6.53 1.82
CA LYS A 332 26.00 5.45 1.11
C LYS A 332 24.68 5.95 0.53
N GLU A 333 23.88 6.70 1.28
CA GLU A 333 22.66 7.33 0.77
C GLU A 333 22.94 8.24 -0.44
N LYS A 334 24.00 9.03 -0.41
CA LYS A 334 24.42 9.85 -1.57
C LYS A 334 24.82 9.00 -2.78
N ARG A 335 25.44 7.83 -2.57
CA ARG A 335 25.78 6.88 -3.65
C ARG A 335 24.56 6.11 -4.15
N GLN A 336 23.50 5.99 -3.36
CA GLN A 336 22.27 5.24 -3.66
C GLN A 336 21.27 6.01 -4.52
N THR A 337 21.45 7.32 -4.71
CA THR A 337 20.50 8.16 -5.47
C THR A 337 20.53 7.92 -6.97
N ALA A 338 21.52 7.21 -7.50
CA ALA A 338 21.53 6.71 -8.88
C ALA A 338 22.35 5.41 -8.93
N ILE A 339 21.82 4.36 -9.54
CA ILE A 339 22.64 3.24 -10.00
C ILE A 339 23.53 3.81 -11.10
N SER A 340 24.85 3.70 -10.96
CA SER A 340 25.75 4.22 -11.99
C SER A 340 25.56 3.46 -13.31
N ASP A 341 25.83 4.11 -14.45
CA ASP A 341 25.80 3.47 -15.78
C ASP A 341 26.63 2.17 -15.83
N SER A 342 27.69 2.09 -15.04
CA SER A 342 28.54 0.89 -14.92
C SER A 342 27.82 -0.26 -14.17
N GLU A 343 27.06 0.04 -13.12
CA GLU A 343 26.26 -0.94 -12.40
C GLU A 343 25.06 -1.42 -13.24
N LEU A 344 24.42 -0.53 -13.98
CA LEU A 344 23.35 -0.89 -14.92
C LEU A 344 23.87 -1.82 -16.04
N LYS A 345 25.06 -1.52 -16.59
CA LYS A 345 25.72 -2.41 -17.55
C LYS A 345 26.06 -3.76 -16.96
N ARG A 346 26.51 -3.83 -15.70
CA ARG A 346 26.80 -5.06 -14.98
C ARG A 346 25.53 -5.86 -14.74
N ILE A 347 24.43 -5.24 -14.28
CA ILE A 347 23.11 -5.88 -14.08
C ILE A 347 22.62 -6.48 -15.40
N ASN A 348 22.66 -5.72 -16.50
CA ASN A 348 22.27 -6.19 -17.81
C ASN A 348 23.14 -7.35 -18.32
N SER A 349 24.45 -7.33 -18.03
CA SER A 349 25.35 -8.41 -18.37
C SER A 349 25.04 -9.69 -17.61
N ILE A 350 24.81 -9.58 -16.29
CA ILE A 350 24.40 -10.71 -15.43
C ILE A 350 23.08 -11.30 -15.91
N ALA A 351 22.06 -10.46 -16.14
CA ALA A 351 20.76 -10.88 -16.61
C ALA A 351 20.82 -11.66 -17.93
N LYS A 352 21.59 -11.16 -18.89
CA LYS A 352 21.83 -11.84 -20.18
C LYS A 352 22.54 -13.18 -19.99
N THR A 353 23.50 -13.24 -19.08
CA THR A 353 24.24 -14.48 -18.77
C THR A 353 23.31 -15.51 -18.11
N GLU A 354 22.50 -15.12 -17.14
CA GLU A 354 21.50 -16.01 -16.52
C GLU A 354 20.46 -16.52 -17.53
N GLN A 355 19.99 -15.66 -18.43
CA GLN A 355 19.07 -16.06 -19.48
C GLN A 355 19.70 -17.10 -20.42
N ALA A 356 20.97 -16.91 -20.80
CA ALA A 356 21.72 -17.85 -21.61
C ALA A 356 21.93 -19.20 -20.88
N LEU A 357 22.24 -19.17 -19.59
CA LEU A 357 22.37 -20.38 -18.76
C LEU A 357 21.06 -21.14 -18.64
N ASN A 358 19.94 -20.45 -18.38
CA ASN A 358 18.60 -21.06 -18.31
C ASN A 358 18.20 -21.72 -19.65
N LEU A 359 18.53 -21.07 -20.78
CA LEU A 359 18.31 -21.66 -22.10
C LEU A 359 19.19 -22.90 -22.34
N LEU A 360 20.43 -22.89 -21.87
CA LEU A 360 21.33 -24.04 -21.92
C LEU A 360 20.81 -25.20 -21.06
N GLU A 361 20.37 -24.95 -19.83
CA GLU A 361 19.79 -25.97 -18.94
C GLU A 361 18.55 -26.63 -19.57
N ASN A 362 17.58 -25.82 -20.05
CA ASN A 362 16.40 -26.34 -20.73
C ASN A 362 16.73 -27.18 -21.96
N ASN A 363 17.68 -26.72 -22.78
CA ASN A 363 18.12 -27.45 -23.97
C ASN A 363 18.91 -28.72 -23.61
N PHE A 364 19.65 -28.71 -22.50
CA PHE A 364 20.37 -29.88 -22.02
C PHE A 364 19.42 -31.03 -21.64
N ASP A 365 18.30 -30.74 -20.99
CA ASP A 365 17.28 -31.72 -20.66
C ASP A 365 16.62 -32.30 -21.93
N ILE A 366 16.37 -31.46 -22.94
CA ILE A 366 15.88 -31.94 -24.25
C ILE A 366 16.90 -32.88 -24.90
N LEU A 367 18.19 -32.54 -24.91
CA LEU A 367 19.25 -33.39 -25.45
C LEU A 367 19.38 -34.70 -24.68
N LYS A 368 19.27 -34.68 -23.35
CA LYS A 368 19.32 -35.84 -22.47
C LYS A 368 18.17 -36.82 -22.74
N ASN A 369 16.96 -36.28 -22.93
CA ASN A 369 15.76 -37.06 -23.21
C ASN A 369 15.79 -37.70 -24.63
N ASN A 370 16.49 -37.07 -25.59
CA ASN A 370 16.61 -37.52 -26.96
C ASN A 370 17.93 -38.26 -27.25
N LYS A 371 18.57 -38.84 -26.24
CA LYS A 371 19.88 -39.50 -26.32
C LYS A 371 19.96 -40.62 -27.36
N SER A 372 18.86 -41.37 -27.58
CA SER A 372 18.76 -42.44 -28.59
C SER A 372 18.80 -41.88 -30.02
N VAL A 373 18.12 -40.74 -30.26
CA VAL A 373 18.11 -40.07 -31.57
C VAL A 373 19.49 -39.53 -31.89
N ILE A 374 20.16 -38.87 -30.93
CA ILE A 374 21.51 -38.31 -31.09
C ILE A 374 22.54 -39.43 -31.39
N LYS A 375 22.40 -40.60 -30.76
CA LYS A 375 23.30 -41.72 -31.00
C LYS A 375 23.23 -42.29 -32.44
N ASN A 376 22.07 -42.21 -33.06
CA ASN A 376 21.79 -42.77 -34.36
C ASN A 376 22.01 -41.80 -35.52
N ASP A 377 22.14 -40.47 -35.24
CA ASP A 377 22.36 -39.40 -36.21
C ASP A 377 23.80 -38.86 -36.08
N LEU A 378 24.59 -39.04 -37.14
CA LEU A 378 26.00 -38.65 -37.15
C LEU A 378 26.18 -37.13 -37.07
N ASP A 379 25.33 -36.36 -37.74
CA ASP A 379 25.39 -34.90 -37.76
C ASP A 379 25.06 -34.32 -36.38
N LEU A 380 23.99 -34.78 -35.74
CA LEU A 380 23.62 -34.39 -34.37
C LEU A 380 24.73 -34.75 -33.38
N LYS A 381 25.38 -35.89 -33.56
CA LYS A 381 26.47 -36.34 -32.69
C LYS A 381 27.68 -35.40 -32.78
N VAL A 382 28.06 -35.01 -34.00
CA VAL A 382 29.16 -34.05 -34.22
C VAL A 382 28.82 -32.68 -33.62
N ARG A 383 27.60 -32.18 -33.81
CA ARG A 383 27.17 -30.87 -33.26
C ARG A 383 27.16 -30.87 -31.72
N VAL A 384 26.72 -31.97 -31.08
CA VAL A 384 26.78 -32.09 -29.61
C VAL A 384 28.22 -32.14 -29.12
N GLN A 385 29.15 -32.79 -29.86
CA GLN A 385 30.54 -32.79 -29.49
C GLN A 385 31.17 -31.42 -29.59
N ILE A 386 30.88 -30.64 -30.65
CA ILE A 386 31.34 -29.27 -30.80
C ILE A 386 30.85 -28.37 -29.65
N LEU A 387 29.55 -28.52 -29.24
CA LEU A 387 29.01 -27.79 -28.10
C LEU A 387 29.72 -28.14 -26.79
N LYS A 388 30.03 -29.42 -26.56
CA LYS A 388 30.77 -29.88 -25.40
C LYS A 388 32.18 -29.28 -25.35
N ASP A 389 32.89 -29.27 -26.49
CA ASP A 389 34.24 -28.74 -26.56
C ASP A 389 34.28 -27.22 -26.33
N ARG A 390 33.29 -26.46 -26.86
CA ARG A 390 33.13 -25.01 -26.58
C ARG A 390 32.81 -24.73 -25.12
N LEU A 391 32.02 -25.61 -24.46
CA LEU A 391 31.67 -25.44 -23.04
C LEU A 391 32.89 -25.72 -22.14
N ASN A 392 33.70 -26.74 -22.49
CA ASN A 392 34.95 -27.01 -21.80
C ASN A 392 35.96 -25.87 -21.96
N ASP A 393 36.09 -25.31 -23.16
CA ASP A 393 36.94 -24.13 -23.44
C ASP A 393 36.52 -22.90 -22.61
N LEU A 394 35.23 -22.71 -22.46
CA LEU A 394 34.66 -21.61 -21.62
C LEU A 394 34.94 -21.85 -20.14
N LEU A 395 34.83 -23.08 -19.64
CA LEU A 395 35.11 -23.44 -18.25
C LEU A 395 36.59 -23.37 -17.89
N GLU A 396 37.50 -23.67 -18.85
CA GLU A 396 38.96 -23.56 -18.66
C GLU A 396 39.42 -22.08 -18.61
N ASN A 397 38.62 -21.15 -19.16
CA ASN A 397 38.93 -19.71 -19.21
C ASN A 397 38.16 -18.88 -18.15
N LEU A 398 37.36 -19.50 -17.29
CA LEU A 398 36.68 -18.90 -16.14
C LEU A 398 37.49 -19.09 -14.85
#